data_034f76f0b4c7c1272d5b82e280aad380
#
_entry.id   034f76f0b4c7c1272d5b82e280aad380
#
_cell.length_a   1.000
_cell.length_b   1.000
_cell.length_c   1.000
_cell.angle_alpha   90.00
_cell.angle_beta   90.00
_cell.angle_gamma   90.00
#
_symmetry.space_group_name_H-M   'P 1'
#
loop_
_entity.id
_entity.type
_entity.pdbx_description
1 polymer ?
#
loop_
_entity_poly.entity_id
_entity_poly.type
_entity_poly.pdbx_seq_one_letter_code
_entity_poly.pdbx_strand_id
1 'polypeptide(L)'
;YAEILRPYVEDTVLLLDNALKAGKRVLLEGSQGTLLDVDHGTYPFVTSSNPTAGGACTGSGIGPTKIDRVIGIVKAYTTRVGSGPFPTELFDEDGEKLRSIGGEVGVTTGRARRCGWFDAPIARYAVRVNGLTDFFLTKLDVLTGWEKIPVCVAYEIDGKRVEELPASQTDFHHAKPIYEYLPGWKEDISHAKKISDLPKNAQEYIAFLEKISGAPMSAIGVGPGRDQTIVVRDFI
;
A
#
# COMPACT_ATOMS: atom_id res chain seq x y z
N TYR A 1 6.81 34.17 15.24
CA TYR A 1 6.49 33.30 14.08
C TYR A 1 5.24 33.74 13.33
N ALA A 2 4.23 34.39 13.99
CA ALA A 2 2.96 34.77 13.34
C ALA A 2 3.17 35.70 12.11
N GLU A 3 4.06 36.68 12.21
CA GLU A 3 4.34 37.59 11.09
C GLU A 3 5.02 36.87 9.91
N ILE A 4 5.92 35.91 10.21
CA ILE A 4 6.61 35.11 9.19
C ILE A 4 5.63 34.19 8.46
N LEU A 5 4.66 33.63 9.19
CA LEU A 5 3.70 32.67 8.65
C LEU A 5 2.48 33.35 7.97
N ARG A 6 2.17 34.60 8.32
CA ARG A 6 0.99 35.32 7.79
C ARG A 6 0.86 35.31 6.26
N PRO A 7 1.93 35.47 5.46
CA PRO A 7 1.83 35.41 4.00
C PRO A 7 1.45 34.05 3.43
N TYR A 8 1.51 32.99 4.24
CA TYR A 8 1.22 31.61 3.85
C TYR A 8 -0.16 31.15 4.34
N VAL A 9 -0.93 32.01 5.02
CA VAL A 9 -2.27 31.70 5.51
C VAL A 9 -3.30 32.19 4.49
N GLU A 10 -4.11 31.24 4.00
CA GLU A 10 -5.12 31.49 2.99
C GLU A 10 -6.34 30.59 3.21
N ASP A 11 -7.47 30.93 2.65
CA ASP A 11 -8.64 30.05 2.52
C ASP A 11 -8.34 28.95 1.50
N THR A 12 -7.81 27.86 1.99
CA THR A 12 -7.39 26.73 1.14
C THR A 12 -8.57 26.00 0.48
N VAL A 13 -9.77 26.06 1.04
CA VAL A 13 -10.98 25.47 0.44
C VAL A 13 -11.35 26.25 -0.83
N LEU A 14 -11.39 27.58 -0.73
CA LEU A 14 -11.66 28.45 -1.88
C LEU A 14 -10.55 28.37 -2.93
N LEU A 15 -9.27 28.30 -2.50
CA LEU A 15 -8.13 28.12 -3.39
C LEU A 15 -8.27 26.86 -4.25
N LEU A 16 -8.59 25.72 -3.62
CA LEU A 16 -8.75 24.43 -4.29
C LEU A 16 -9.96 24.41 -5.21
N ASP A 17 -11.10 24.97 -4.79
CA ASP A 17 -12.31 25.07 -5.63
C ASP A 17 -12.02 25.89 -6.90
N ASN A 18 -11.34 27.04 -6.76
CA ASN A 18 -10.94 27.87 -7.89
C ASN A 18 -9.96 27.17 -8.82
N ALA A 19 -9.01 26.38 -8.26
CA ALA A 19 -8.07 25.60 -9.06
C ALA A 19 -8.79 24.55 -9.91
N LEU A 20 -9.73 23.81 -9.30
CA LEU A 20 -10.55 22.80 -9.99
C LEU A 20 -11.46 23.44 -11.07
N LYS A 21 -12.11 24.56 -10.77
CA LYS A 21 -12.92 25.30 -11.75
C LYS A 21 -12.10 25.83 -12.93
N ALA A 22 -10.83 26.15 -12.69
CA ALA A 22 -9.89 26.57 -13.74
C ALA A 22 -9.29 25.35 -14.51
N GLY A 23 -9.76 24.13 -14.27
CA GLY A 23 -9.28 22.91 -14.94
C GLY A 23 -7.87 22.48 -14.52
N LYS A 24 -7.37 22.95 -13.39
CA LYS A 24 -6.07 22.51 -12.86
C LYS A 24 -6.17 21.11 -12.27
N ARG A 25 -5.11 20.34 -12.43
CA ARG A 25 -4.96 19.04 -11.74
C ARG A 25 -4.50 19.27 -10.31
N VAL A 26 -5.17 18.60 -9.38
CA VAL A 26 -4.87 18.67 -7.94
C VAL A 26 -4.50 17.26 -7.49
N LEU A 27 -3.32 17.10 -6.90
CA LEU A 27 -2.88 15.88 -6.26
C LEU A 27 -3.06 16.01 -4.74
N LEU A 28 -3.85 15.11 -4.17
CA LEU A 28 -3.99 14.96 -2.73
C LEU A 28 -3.11 13.81 -2.28
N GLU A 29 -2.14 14.08 -1.44
CA GLU A 29 -1.23 13.07 -0.89
C GLU A 29 -1.58 12.80 0.57
N GLY A 30 -1.95 11.55 0.86
CA GLY A 30 -2.10 11.04 2.21
C GLY A 30 -0.80 10.45 2.75
N SER A 31 -0.67 10.38 4.06
CA SER A 31 0.37 9.60 4.74
C SER A 31 -0.26 8.44 5.51
N GLN A 32 0.57 7.54 6.03
CA GLN A 32 0.19 6.30 6.70
C GLN A 32 -0.55 5.32 5.76
N GLY A 33 -1.15 4.29 6.33
CA GLY A 33 -1.85 3.24 5.60
C GLY A 33 -3.29 3.05 6.09
N THR A 34 -4.10 2.40 5.29
CA THR A 34 -5.53 2.15 5.57
C THR A 34 -5.76 1.53 6.95
N LEU A 35 -4.94 0.55 7.36
CA LEU A 35 -5.11 -0.10 8.68
C LEU A 35 -4.67 0.77 9.87
N LEU A 36 -4.13 1.96 9.63
CA LEU A 36 -3.83 2.96 10.66
C LEU A 36 -4.91 4.05 10.77
N ASP A 37 -5.96 4.01 9.94
CA ASP A 37 -7.09 4.92 10.02
C ASP A 37 -7.83 4.76 11.35
N VAL A 38 -8.19 5.88 12.00
CA VAL A 38 -8.79 5.87 13.33
C VAL A 38 -10.17 5.19 13.36
N ASP A 39 -10.91 5.25 12.26
CA ASP A 39 -12.26 4.67 12.15
C ASP A 39 -12.24 3.29 11.46
N HIS A 40 -11.39 3.11 10.45
CA HIS A 40 -11.36 1.92 9.59
C HIS A 40 -10.14 1.04 9.81
N GLY A 41 -9.23 1.42 10.69
CA GLY A 41 -8.01 0.68 10.98
C GLY A 41 -8.14 -0.29 12.16
N THR A 42 -6.99 -0.77 12.58
CA THR A 42 -6.84 -1.76 13.66
C THR A 42 -6.81 -1.08 15.04
N TYR A 43 -7.87 -0.36 15.38
CA TYR A 43 -7.99 0.32 16.68
C TYR A 43 -7.75 -0.65 17.86
N PRO A 44 -6.96 -0.30 18.90
CA PRO A 44 -6.39 1.04 19.18
C PRO A 44 -5.01 1.29 18.51
N PHE A 45 -4.51 0.39 17.68
CA PHE A 45 -3.20 0.50 17.02
C PHE A 45 -3.29 1.30 15.72
N VAL A 46 -3.67 2.57 15.83
CA VAL A 46 -3.99 3.48 14.72
C VAL A 46 -3.32 4.83 14.91
N THR A 47 -3.40 5.70 13.91
CA THR A 47 -3.07 7.12 14.04
C THR A 47 -4.29 7.89 14.56
N SER A 48 -4.10 9.15 14.93
CA SER A 48 -5.19 10.07 15.33
C SER A 48 -5.85 10.76 14.14
N SER A 49 -5.73 10.22 12.95
CA SER A 49 -6.19 10.81 11.69
C SER A 49 -6.86 9.76 10.80
N ASN A 50 -7.47 10.22 9.71
CA ASN A 50 -8.06 9.38 8.67
C ASN A 50 -7.17 9.39 7.42
N PRO A 51 -6.20 8.48 7.26
CA PRO A 51 -5.39 8.34 6.05
C PRO A 51 -6.13 7.70 4.87
N THR A 52 -7.39 7.30 5.03
CA THR A 52 -8.22 6.85 3.92
C THR A 52 -8.55 7.98 2.95
N ALA A 53 -8.96 7.64 1.73
CA ALA A 53 -9.31 8.63 0.69
C ALA A 53 -10.42 9.59 1.13
N GLY A 54 -11.36 9.13 1.96
CA GLY A 54 -12.37 9.99 2.58
C GLY A 54 -11.78 11.09 3.46
N GLY A 55 -10.69 10.80 4.16
CA GLY A 55 -9.96 11.77 4.96
C GLY A 55 -9.32 12.89 4.14
N ALA A 56 -8.94 12.62 2.89
CA ALA A 56 -8.45 13.65 1.98
C ALA A 56 -9.54 14.70 1.67
N CYS A 57 -10.78 14.30 1.48
CA CYS A 57 -11.91 15.21 1.30
C CYS A 57 -12.14 16.06 2.55
N THR A 58 -12.18 15.45 3.72
CA THR A 58 -12.37 16.14 4.99
C THR A 58 -11.25 17.14 5.28
N GLY A 59 -9.99 16.70 5.07
CA GLY A 59 -8.81 17.52 5.37
C GLY A 59 -8.61 18.70 4.40
N SER A 60 -8.99 18.55 3.13
CA SER A 60 -8.81 19.58 2.10
C SER A 60 -10.05 20.45 1.88
N GLY A 61 -11.24 20.00 2.29
CA GLY A 61 -12.52 20.65 1.99
C GLY A 61 -13.02 20.41 0.56
N ILE A 62 -12.37 19.52 -0.21
CA ILE A 62 -12.84 19.13 -1.55
C ILE A 62 -14.01 18.17 -1.40
N GLY A 63 -15.09 18.42 -2.14
CA GLY A 63 -16.26 17.53 -2.18
C GLY A 63 -15.90 16.16 -2.79
N PRO A 64 -16.42 15.03 -2.26
CA PRO A 64 -16.00 13.69 -2.69
C PRO A 64 -16.27 13.40 -4.18
N THR A 65 -17.26 14.05 -4.78
CA THR A 65 -17.57 13.96 -6.22
C THR A 65 -16.57 14.66 -7.14
N LYS A 66 -15.56 15.34 -6.58
CA LYS A 66 -14.45 15.98 -7.29
C LYS A 66 -13.19 15.13 -7.31
N ILE A 67 -13.23 13.96 -6.71
CA ILE A 67 -12.13 13.01 -6.75
C ILE A 67 -12.34 12.11 -7.97
N ASP A 68 -11.46 12.22 -8.95
CA ASP A 68 -11.54 11.44 -10.18
C ASP A 68 -10.87 10.06 -10.03
N ARG A 69 -9.76 10.00 -9.28
CA ARG A 69 -8.97 8.77 -9.10
C ARG A 69 -8.43 8.66 -7.68
N VAL A 70 -8.36 7.43 -7.20
CA VAL A 70 -7.73 7.09 -5.91
C VAL A 70 -6.69 6.00 -6.16
N ILE A 71 -5.42 6.37 -6.01
CA ILE A 71 -4.29 5.47 -6.23
C ILE A 71 -3.78 4.96 -4.90
N GLY A 72 -3.84 3.65 -4.71
CA GLY A 72 -3.29 2.99 -3.53
C GLY A 72 -1.80 2.69 -3.71
N ILE A 73 -0.95 3.17 -2.82
CA ILE A 73 0.45 2.78 -2.79
C ILE A 73 0.58 1.48 -2.00
N VAL A 74 1.01 0.41 -2.66
CA VAL A 74 1.17 -0.90 -2.04
C VAL A 74 2.58 -1.44 -2.29
N LYS A 75 3.15 -2.13 -1.32
CA LYS A 75 4.42 -2.86 -1.51
C LYS A 75 4.15 -4.27 -2.02
N ALA A 76 5.12 -4.86 -2.69
CA ALA A 76 5.08 -6.27 -3.08
C ALA A 76 5.11 -7.24 -1.88
N TYR A 77 5.29 -6.75 -0.67
CA TYR A 77 5.20 -7.43 0.63
C TYR A 77 4.60 -6.47 1.64
N THR A 78 4.30 -6.93 2.85
CA THR A 78 3.65 -6.10 3.88
C THR A 78 4.65 -5.61 4.91
N THR A 79 4.49 -4.37 5.37
CA THR A 79 5.26 -3.84 6.51
C THR A 79 4.35 -3.15 7.51
N ARG A 80 4.74 -3.20 8.79
CA ARG A 80 4.05 -2.49 9.85
C ARG A 80 5.05 -1.83 10.80
N VAL A 81 4.75 -0.63 11.25
CA VAL A 81 5.44 0.06 12.33
C VAL A 81 4.58 0.00 13.59
N GLY A 82 5.19 -0.34 14.72
CA GLY A 82 4.48 -0.40 15.99
C GLY A 82 3.69 -1.68 16.23
N SER A 83 2.93 -1.67 17.30
CA SER A 83 2.11 -2.79 17.74
C SER A 83 0.85 -2.97 16.89
N GLY A 84 0.11 -4.03 17.15
CA GLY A 84 -1.14 -4.36 16.46
C GLY A 84 -1.04 -5.64 15.64
N PRO A 85 -2.18 -6.16 15.16
CA PRO A 85 -2.25 -7.41 14.42
C PRO A 85 -1.50 -7.34 13.10
N PHE A 86 -0.83 -8.45 12.77
CA PHE A 86 -0.07 -8.61 11.54
C PHE A 86 0.01 -10.11 11.21
N PRO A 87 -1.05 -10.72 10.69
CA PRO A 87 -1.11 -12.16 10.49
C PRO A 87 0.02 -12.75 9.64
N THR A 88 0.50 -12.00 8.64
CA THR A 88 1.57 -12.43 7.74
C THR A 88 2.98 -12.06 8.21
N GLU A 89 3.15 -11.57 9.45
CA GLU A 89 4.45 -11.21 9.99
C GLU A 89 5.41 -12.40 10.04
N LEU A 90 6.67 -12.13 9.68
CA LEU A 90 7.74 -13.11 9.65
C LEU A 90 8.75 -12.84 10.77
N PHE A 91 9.10 -13.88 11.51
CA PHE A 91 10.05 -13.85 12.61
C PHE A 91 11.32 -14.67 12.31
N ASP A 92 11.46 -15.11 11.07
CA ASP A 92 12.52 -15.96 10.55
C ASP A 92 13.51 -15.21 9.65
N GLU A 93 14.37 -15.96 8.97
CA GLU A 93 15.37 -15.43 8.04
C GLU A 93 14.75 -14.68 6.87
N ASP A 94 13.55 -15.07 6.39
CA ASP A 94 12.85 -14.36 5.32
C ASP A 94 12.39 -12.97 5.78
N GLY A 95 11.92 -12.83 7.00
CA GLY A 95 11.56 -11.54 7.58
C GLY A 95 12.76 -10.60 7.70
N GLU A 96 13.91 -11.13 8.12
CA GLU A 96 15.16 -10.36 8.21
C GLU A 96 15.67 -9.96 6.83
N LYS A 97 15.59 -10.86 5.86
CA LYS A 97 15.98 -10.63 4.47
C LYS A 97 15.10 -9.54 3.83
N LEU A 98 13.78 -9.57 4.00
CA LEU A 98 12.87 -8.51 3.54
C LEU A 98 13.23 -7.16 4.16
N ARG A 99 13.51 -7.13 5.47
CA ARG A 99 13.90 -5.92 6.19
C ARG A 99 15.20 -5.34 5.66
N SER A 100 16.22 -6.16 5.53
CA SER A 100 17.56 -5.77 5.10
C SER A 100 17.57 -5.27 3.66
N ILE A 101 17.10 -6.08 2.70
CA ILE A 101 17.06 -5.72 1.28
C ILE A 101 16.11 -4.55 1.03
N GLY A 102 14.96 -4.57 1.68
CA GLY A 102 13.95 -3.52 1.56
C GLY A 102 14.33 -2.21 2.26
N GLY A 103 15.39 -2.17 3.07
CA GLY A 103 15.74 -0.99 3.85
C GLY A 103 14.61 -0.58 4.79
N GLU A 104 13.95 -1.56 5.42
CA GLU A 104 12.73 -1.33 6.20
C GLU A 104 13.04 -0.79 7.60
N VAL A 105 13.52 0.45 7.61
CA VAL A 105 13.84 1.23 8.82
C VAL A 105 13.17 2.60 8.70
N GLY A 106 12.64 3.10 9.80
CA GLY A 106 12.06 4.45 9.85
C GLY A 106 13.14 5.51 9.69
N VAL A 107 13.02 6.36 8.67
CA VAL A 107 14.04 7.39 8.36
C VAL A 107 14.29 8.33 9.54
N THR A 108 13.25 8.75 10.23
CA THR A 108 13.35 9.73 11.33
C THR A 108 13.75 9.08 12.66
N THR A 109 13.24 7.89 12.95
CA THR A 109 13.38 7.25 14.28
C THR A 109 14.39 6.12 14.30
N GLY A 110 14.90 5.67 13.16
CA GLY A 110 15.76 4.49 13.06
C GLY A 110 15.07 3.18 13.47
N ARG A 111 13.75 3.19 13.73
CA ARG A 111 13.03 2.02 14.20
C ARG A 111 12.83 1.01 13.07
N ALA A 112 13.21 -0.24 13.32
CA ALA A 112 12.95 -1.34 12.39
C ALA A 112 11.45 -1.55 12.17
N ARG A 113 11.06 -1.78 10.92
CA ARG A 113 9.70 -2.17 10.56
C ARG A 113 9.54 -3.68 10.66
N ARG A 114 8.39 -4.12 11.09
CA ARG A 114 7.94 -5.51 11.03
C ARG A 114 7.66 -5.82 9.55
N CYS A 115 8.09 -7.00 9.07
CA CYS A 115 7.94 -7.41 7.68
C CYS A 115 7.14 -8.71 7.60
N GLY A 116 6.38 -8.87 6.52
CA GLY A 116 5.59 -10.06 6.24
C GLY A 116 5.25 -10.18 4.77
N TRP A 117 4.71 -11.32 4.36
CA TRP A 117 4.30 -11.54 2.98
C TRP A 117 3.10 -10.68 2.59
N PHE A 118 2.88 -10.50 1.29
CA PHE A 118 1.73 -9.75 0.77
C PHE A 118 0.42 -10.35 1.30
N ASP A 119 -0.49 -9.48 1.72
CA ASP A 119 -1.75 -9.83 2.37
C ASP A 119 -2.93 -9.36 1.51
N ALA A 120 -3.53 -10.30 0.76
CA ALA A 120 -4.62 -9.97 -0.15
C ALA A 120 -5.93 -9.60 0.55
N PRO A 121 -6.36 -10.23 1.66
CA PRO A 121 -7.47 -9.73 2.48
C PRO A 121 -7.35 -8.25 2.86
N ILE A 122 -6.15 -7.81 3.29
CA ILE A 122 -5.90 -6.40 3.60
C ILE A 122 -5.98 -5.54 2.34
N ALA A 123 -5.41 -6.00 1.20
CA ALA A 123 -5.45 -5.27 -0.05
C ALA A 123 -6.90 -5.09 -0.56
N ARG A 124 -7.73 -6.14 -0.52
CA ARG A 124 -9.17 -6.05 -0.87
C ARG A 124 -9.92 -5.09 0.04
N TYR A 125 -9.65 -5.14 1.35
CA TYR A 125 -10.22 -4.21 2.30
C TYR A 125 -9.84 -2.76 1.97
N ALA A 126 -8.56 -2.50 1.67
CA ALA A 126 -8.10 -1.18 1.27
C ALA A 126 -8.78 -0.69 -0.02
N VAL A 127 -8.94 -1.55 -1.03
CA VAL A 127 -9.70 -1.24 -2.25
C VAL A 127 -11.11 -0.78 -1.91
N ARG A 128 -11.81 -1.53 -1.06
CA ARG A 128 -13.20 -1.27 -0.67
C ARG A 128 -13.36 0.04 0.09
N VAL A 129 -12.53 0.26 1.13
CA VAL A 129 -12.68 1.41 2.03
C VAL A 129 -12.28 2.72 1.36
N ASN A 130 -11.28 2.68 0.48
CA ASN A 130 -10.79 3.86 -0.21
C ASN A 130 -11.45 4.09 -1.58
N GLY A 131 -12.16 3.11 -2.13
CA GLY A 131 -12.62 3.17 -3.51
C GLY A 131 -11.46 3.25 -4.50
N LEU A 132 -10.40 2.44 -4.27
CA LEU A 132 -9.20 2.49 -5.11
C LEU A 132 -9.54 2.18 -6.57
N THR A 133 -9.11 3.05 -7.46
CA THR A 133 -9.19 2.84 -8.91
C THR A 133 -7.99 2.06 -9.42
N ASP A 134 -6.85 2.25 -8.77
CA ASP A 134 -5.55 1.72 -9.18
C ASP A 134 -4.64 1.45 -7.98
N PHE A 135 -3.66 0.57 -8.18
CA PHE A 135 -2.49 0.47 -7.32
C PHE A 135 -1.23 0.97 -8.02
N PHE A 136 -0.32 1.52 -7.23
CA PHE A 136 1.09 1.63 -7.54
C PHE A 136 1.83 0.59 -6.68
N LEU A 137 2.27 -0.49 -7.32
CA LEU A 137 3.07 -1.54 -6.68
C LEU A 137 4.51 -1.06 -6.53
N THR A 138 5.04 -1.07 -5.32
CA THR A 138 6.41 -0.67 -5.02
C THR A 138 7.22 -1.85 -4.50
N LYS A 139 8.55 -1.74 -4.50
CA LYS A 139 9.45 -2.73 -3.88
C LYS A 139 9.40 -4.12 -4.52
N LEU A 140 9.05 -4.23 -5.80
CA LEU A 140 9.05 -5.52 -6.50
C LEU A 140 10.48 -6.09 -6.60
N ASP A 141 11.47 -5.22 -6.76
CA ASP A 141 12.91 -5.53 -6.77
C ASP A 141 13.39 -6.26 -5.52
N VAL A 142 12.80 -5.95 -4.37
CA VAL A 142 13.14 -6.58 -3.08
C VAL A 142 12.88 -8.08 -3.10
N LEU A 143 11.93 -8.56 -3.90
CA LEU A 143 11.58 -9.98 -4.02
C LEU A 143 12.50 -10.76 -4.98
N THR A 144 13.49 -10.13 -5.58
CA THR A 144 14.49 -10.83 -6.41
C THR A 144 15.30 -11.82 -5.58
N GLY A 145 15.46 -13.04 -6.08
CA GLY A 145 16.28 -14.08 -5.46
C GLY A 145 15.52 -15.07 -4.56
N TRP A 146 14.22 -14.93 -4.39
CA TRP A 146 13.39 -15.98 -3.79
C TRP A 146 13.04 -17.05 -4.83
N GLU A 147 13.01 -18.32 -4.41
CA GLU A 147 12.57 -19.43 -5.25
C GLU A 147 11.04 -19.50 -5.34
N LYS A 148 10.40 -19.21 -4.21
CA LYS A 148 8.94 -19.16 -4.07
C LYS A 148 8.56 -17.94 -3.24
N ILE A 149 7.50 -17.27 -3.66
CA ILE A 149 6.98 -16.08 -2.98
C ILE A 149 5.58 -16.40 -2.49
N PRO A 150 5.38 -16.47 -1.16
CA PRO A 150 4.06 -16.65 -0.57
C PRO A 150 3.21 -15.40 -0.71
N VAL A 151 1.93 -15.57 -1.02
CA VAL A 151 0.90 -14.54 -0.97
C VAL A 151 -0.23 -15.04 -0.07
N CYS A 152 -0.55 -14.30 0.97
CA CYS A 152 -1.69 -14.61 1.82
C CYS A 152 -2.98 -14.32 1.05
N VAL A 153 -3.78 -15.36 0.81
CA VAL A 153 -5.01 -15.28 0.02
C VAL A 153 -6.28 -15.28 0.88
N ALA A 154 -6.17 -15.81 2.10
CA ALA A 154 -7.23 -15.90 3.09
C ALA A 154 -6.63 -16.11 4.49
N TYR A 155 -7.47 -16.11 5.51
CA TYR A 155 -7.12 -16.47 6.87
C TYR A 155 -7.84 -17.73 7.31
N GLU A 156 -7.24 -18.47 8.25
CA GLU A 156 -7.93 -19.46 9.07
C GLU A 156 -8.26 -18.81 10.42
N ILE A 157 -9.54 -18.79 10.77
CA ILE A 157 -10.07 -18.29 12.04
C ILE A 157 -11.04 -19.35 12.57
N ASP A 158 -10.78 -19.86 13.77
CA ASP A 158 -11.58 -20.94 14.39
C ASP A 158 -11.84 -22.14 13.47
N GLY A 159 -10.80 -22.55 12.72
CA GLY A 159 -10.84 -23.66 11.78
C GLY A 159 -11.63 -23.39 10.49
N LYS A 160 -12.04 -22.14 10.25
CA LYS A 160 -12.77 -21.72 9.04
C LYS A 160 -11.90 -20.85 8.16
N ARG A 161 -11.98 -21.04 6.85
CA ARG A 161 -11.37 -20.16 5.85
C ARG A 161 -12.19 -18.88 5.73
N VAL A 162 -11.53 -17.73 5.91
CA VAL A 162 -12.11 -16.39 5.80
C VAL A 162 -11.29 -15.60 4.77
N GLU A 163 -11.93 -15.13 3.72
CA GLU A 163 -11.27 -14.44 2.60
C GLU A 163 -11.21 -12.92 2.80
N GLU A 164 -12.00 -12.39 3.71
CA GLU A 164 -12.10 -10.97 4.00
C GLU A 164 -11.37 -10.59 5.29
N LEU A 165 -11.07 -9.30 5.45
CA LEU A 165 -10.54 -8.78 6.71
C LEU A 165 -11.60 -8.94 7.81
N PRO A 166 -11.31 -9.61 8.93
CA PRO A 166 -12.26 -9.76 10.02
C PRO A 166 -12.60 -8.40 10.64
N ALA A 167 -13.87 -8.19 10.93
CA ALA A 167 -14.32 -6.99 11.64
C ALA A 167 -13.88 -6.97 13.11
N SER A 168 -13.74 -8.16 13.72
CA SER A 168 -13.26 -8.32 15.09
C SER A 168 -11.74 -8.21 15.15
N GLN A 169 -11.24 -7.31 15.99
CA GLN A 169 -9.79 -7.17 16.23
C GLN A 169 -9.19 -8.44 16.87
N THR A 170 -9.96 -9.13 17.71
CA THR A 170 -9.54 -10.39 18.32
C THR A 170 -9.34 -11.45 17.26
N ASP A 171 -10.29 -11.61 16.34
CA ASP A 171 -10.21 -12.57 15.25
C ASP A 171 -9.04 -12.25 14.32
N PHE A 172 -8.85 -10.96 14.00
CA PHE A 172 -7.74 -10.54 13.15
C PHE A 172 -6.38 -10.76 13.82
N HIS A 173 -6.31 -10.58 15.14
CA HIS A 173 -5.07 -10.82 15.91
C HIS A 173 -4.68 -12.29 15.95
N HIS A 174 -5.67 -13.20 15.95
CA HIS A 174 -5.46 -14.65 15.99
C HIS A 174 -5.57 -15.32 14.61
N ALA A 175 -5.81 -14.54 13.55
CA ALA A 175 -5.91 -15.05 12.19
C ALA A 175 -4.60 -15.70 11.75
N LYS A 176 -4.69 -16.91 11.20
CA LYS A 176 -3.55 -17.61 10.62
C LYS A 176 -3.59 -17.44 9.10
N PRO A 177 -2.51 -16.97 8.47
CA PRO A 177 -2.51 -16.76 7.02
C PRO A 177 -2.54 -18.09 6.27
N ILE A 178 -3.37 -18.13 5.22
CA ILE A 178 -3.39 -19.20 4.23
C ILE A 178 -2.68 -18.70 3.00
N TYR A 179 -1.58 -19.37 2.61
CA TYR A 179 -0.72 -18.94 1.52
C TYR A 179 -0.96 -19.70 0.22
N GLU A 180 -0.91 -18.99 -0.90
CA GLU A 180 -0.54 -19.52 -2.20
C GLU A 180 0.91 -19.18 -2.50
N TYR A 181 1.62 -20.12 -3.15
CA TYR A 181 3.05 -19.98 -3.43
C TYR A 181 3.27 -19.79 -4.91
N LEU A 182 3.78 -18.64 -5.29
CA LEU A 182 4.13 -18.30 -6.66
C LEU A 182 5.62 -18.54 -6.90
N PRO A 183 6.04 -18.94 -8.11
CA PRO A 183 7.44 -19.05 -8.44
C PRO A 183 8.10 -17.67 -8.41
N GLY A 184 9.28 -17.59 -7.80
CA GLY A 184 10.09 -16.37 -7.77
C GLY A 184 10.97 -16.21 -9.00
N TRP A 185 11.83 -15.20 -8.98
CA TRP A 185 12.79 -14.88 -10.06
C TRP A 185 14.15 -14.52 -9.48
N LYS A 186 15.18 -14.66 -10.29
CA LYS A 186 16.58 -14.38 -9.88
C LYS A 186 17.20 -13.22 -10.64
N GLU A 187 16.58 -12.81 -11.74
CA GLU A 187 17.05 -11.77 -12.63
C GLU A 187 16.91 -10.40 -11.96
N ASP A 188 17.90 -9.52 -12.16
CA ASP A 188 17.79 -8.11 -11.78
C ASP A 188 16.75 -7.41 -12.66
N ILE A 189 15.73 -6.86 -12.04
CA ILE A 189 14.62 -6.18 -12.70
C ILE A 189 14.75 -4.65 -12.69
N SER A 190 15.81 -4.10 -12.09
CA SER A 190 15.99 -2.66 -11.86
C SER A 190 16.05 -1.82 -13.13
N HIS A 191 16.33 -2.44 -14.28
CA HIS A 191 16.43 -1.79 -15.58
C HIS A 191 15.17 -1.91 -16.44
N ALA A 192 14.15 -2.65 -15.98
CA ALA A 192 12.90 -2.84 -16.73
C ALA A 192 12.16 -1.52 -16.93
N LYS A 193 11.67 -1.27 -18.15
CA LYS A 193 10.90 -0.07 -18.51
C LYS A 193 9.45 -0.38 -18.89
N LYS A 194 9.14 -1.63 -19.14
CA LYS A 194 7.80 -2.15 -19.47
C LYS A 194 7.61 -3.54 -18.88
N ILE A 195 6.36 -3.97 -18.73
CA ILE A 195 6.02 -5.29 -18.15
C ILE A 195 6.75 -6.43 -18.88
N SER A 196 6.86 -6.36 -20.21
CA SER A 196 7.51 -7.41 -21.00
C SER A 196 9.03 -7.53 -20.79
N ASP A 197 9.67 -6.57 -20.12
CA ASP A 197 11.09 -6.63 -19.77
C ASP A 197 11.31 -7.42 -18.47
N LEU A 198 10.26 -7.66 -17.71
CA LEU A 198 10.31 -8.43 -16.47
C LEU A 198 10.40 -9.93 -16.76
N PRO A 199 11.03 -10.73 -15.89
CA PRO A 199 10.93 -12.18 -15.92
C PRO A 199 9.46 -12.63 -15.89
N LYS A 200 9.18 -13.76 -16.56
CA LYS A 200 7.82 -14.29 -16.66
C LYS A 200 7.16 -14.46 -15.28
N ASN A 201 7.89 -14.98 -14.30
CA ASN A 201 7.38 -15.18 -12.95
C ASN A 201 7.02 -13.86 -12.26
N ALA A 202 7.78 -12.78 -12.50
CA ALA A 202 7.45 -11.45 -11.98
C ALA A 202 6.20 -10.87 -12.63
N GLN A 203 6.01 -11.09 -13.95
CA GLN A 203 4.77 -10.73 -14.64
C GLN A 203 3.56 -11.49 -14.10
N GLU A 204 3.70 -12.80 -13.87
CA GLU A 204 2.65 -13.65 -13.29
C GLU A 204 2.34 -13.24 -11.86
N TYR A 205 3.34 -12.86 -11.06
CA TYR A 205 3.15 -12.33 -9.71
C TYR A 205 2.30 -11.05 -9.72
N ILE A 206 2.64 -10.08 -10.57
CA ILE A 206 1.86 -8.83 -10.72
C ILE A 206 0.42 -9.13 -11.12
N ALA A 207 0.22 -9.96 -12.15
CA ALA A 207 -1.12 -10.33 -12.62
C ALA A 207 -1.95 -11.06 -11.53
N PHE A 208 -1.29 -11.88 -10.72
CA PHE A 208 -1.92 -12.54 -9.59
C PHE A 208 -2.36 -11.52 -8.53
N LEU A 209 -1.49 -10.57 -8.17
CA LEU A 209 -1.85 -9.52 -7.21
C LEU A 209 -3.01 -8.65 -7.71
N GLU A 210 -3.02 -8.25 -8.98
CA GLU A 210 -4.15 -7.52 -9.58
C GLU A 210 -5.46 -8.30 -9.40
N LYS A 211 -5.45 -9.57 -9.79
CA LYS A 211 -6.62 -10.43 -9.72
C LYS A 211 -7.14 -10.61 -8.30
N ILE A 212 -6.24 -10.84 -7.33
CA ILE A 212 -6.64 -11.19 -5.97
C ILE A 212 -6.97 -9.97 -5.11
N SER A 213 -6.41 -8.80 -5.41
CA SER A 213 -6.69 -7.55 -4.70
C SER A 213 -7.90 -6.80 -5.26
N GLY A 214 -8.28 -7.05 -6.51
CA GLY A 214 -9.47 -6.47 -7.15
C GLY A 214 -9.27 -5.07 -7.75
N ALA A 215 -8.02 -4.60 -7.89
CA ALA A 215 -7.70 -3.35 -8.58
C ALA A 215 -6.44 -3.52 -9.43
N PRO A 216 -6.33 -2.82 -10.59
CA PRO A 216 -5.19 -2.93 -11.48
C PRO A 216 -3.93 -2.28 -10.91
N MET A 217 -2.77 -2.80 -11.30
CA MET A 217 -1.45 -2.19 -11.03
C MET A 217 -1.11 -1.22 -12.18
N SER A 218 -1.33 0.07 -11.99
CA SER A 218 -1.08 1.08 -13.03
C SER A 218 0.36 1.57 -13.08
N ALA A 219 1.12 1.39 -12.00
CA ALA A 219 2.56 1.62 -11.99
C ALA A 219 3.27 0.58 -11.10
N ILE A 220 4.53 0.29 -11.44
CA ILE A 220 5.33 -0.72 -10.75
C ILE A 220 6.74 -0.17 -10.53
N GLY A 221 7.12 -0.05 -9.28
CA GLY A 221 8.49 0.29 -8.86
C GLY A 221 9.39 -0.94 -8.87
N VAL A 222 10.44 -0.87 -9.68
CA VAL A 222 11.44 -1.93 -9.85
C VAL A 222 12.82 -1.55 -9.26
N GLY A 223 12.84 -0.52 -8.42
CA GLY A 223 14.00 -0.02 -7.71
C GLY A 223 13.69 1.29 -6.97
N PRO A 224 14.65 1.86 -6.23
CA PRO A 224 14.45 3.06 -5.42
C PRO A 224 14.44 4.38 -6.21
N GLY A 225 14.93 4.38 -7.44
CA GLY A 225 15.05 5.57 -8.29
C GLY A 225 13.71 5.97 -8.94
N ARG A 226 13.52 7.25 -9.22
CA ARG A 226 12.32 7.75 -9.92
C ARG A 226 12.17 7.18 -11.33
N ASP A 227 13.28 6.94 -12.00
CA ASP A 227 13.36 6.35 -13.32
C ASP A 227 13.20 4.82 -13.32
N GLN A 228 13.14 4.20 -12.13
CA GLN A 228 12.91 2.77 -11.91
C GLN A 228 11.43 2.48 -11.66
N THR A 229 10.57 3.11 -12.44
CA THR A 229 9.11 2.91 -12.42
C THR A 229 8.63 2.55 -13.81
N ILE A 230 7.91 1.42 -13.90
CA ILE A 230 7.17 1.03 -15.09
C ILE A 230 5.78 1.64 -14.99
N VAL A 231 5.42 2.51 -15.92
CA VAL A 231 4.06 3.03 -16.07
C VAL A 231 3.30 2.08 -17.00
N VAL A 232 2.28 1.41 -16.46
CA VAL A 232 1.48 0.42 -17.20
C VAL A 232 0.25 1.08 -17.83
N ARG A 233 -0.35 2.01 -17.10
CA ARG A 233 -1.50 2.80 -17.54
C ARG A 233 -1.27 4.25 -17.15
N ASP A 234 -1.73 5.15 -17.99
CA ASP A 234 -1.72 6.57 -17.66
C ASP A 234 -2.60 6.80 -16.43
N PHE A 235 -2.03 7.40 -15.40
CA PHE A 235 -2.70 7.67 -14.13
C PHE A 235 -2.56 9.14 -13.67
N ILE A 236 -2.06 10.00 -14.56
CA ILE A 236 -1.92 11.44 -14.33
C ILE A 236 -2.78 12.24 -15.30
#